data_38a34ae96e02a5f79edc1ae7ebb0e1cc
#
_entry.id   38a34ae96e02a5f79edc1ae7ebb0e1cc
#
_cell.length_a   1.000
_cell.length_b   1.000
_cell.length_c   1.000
_cell.angle_alpha   90.00
_cell.angle_beta   90.00
_cell.angle_gamma   90.00
#
_symmetry.space_group_name_H-M   'P 1'
#
loop_
_entity.id
_entity.type
_entity.pdbx_description
1 polymer ?
#
loop_
_entity_poly.entity_id
_entity_poly.type
_entity_poly.pdbx_seq_one_letter_code
_entity_poly.pdbx_strand_id
1 'polypeptide(L)'
;MPIRPENVLRYPANWSEISLAIKERAGWRCECEGECGRGTHPGRCPNVHEGEAYGTGSIVFLTTAHLDHTPENCDPVNLRAMCQGCHLHLDAGHHAVTRATTRARALADAGQLAVDVGPAATPVMPPTRPQTLPAVPAPATEQLLLDLPEPLEGTPA
;
A
#
# COMPACT_ATOMS: atom_id res chain seq x y z
N MET A 1 4.88 12.62 -7.16
CA MET A 1 3.91 13.30 -8.06
C MET A 1 3.97 14.79 -7.76
N PRO A 2 3.87 15.69 -8.75
CA PRO A 2 3.83 17.13 -8.48
C PRO A 2 2.52 17.48 -7.76
N ILE A 3 2.61 18.45 -6.84
CA ILE A 3 1.44 19.01 -6.17
C ILE A 3 0.62 19.78 -7.21
N ARG A 4 -0.70 19.57 -7.23
CA ARG A 4 -1.59 20.33 -8.12
C ARG A 4 -1.55 21.82 -7.76
N PRO A 5 -1.59 22.74 -8.73
CA PRO A 5 -1.51 24.17 -8.48
C PRO A 5 -2.54 24.67 -7.43
N GLU A 6 -3.77 24.17 -7.47
CA GLU A 6 -4.85 24.50 -6.55
C GLU A 6 -4.58 24.06 -5.10
N ASN A 7 -3.67 23.11 -4.89
CA ASN A 7 -3.33 22.59 -3.57
C ASN A 7 -2.02 23.16 -3.01
N VAL A 8 -1.25 23.91 -3.79
CA VAL A 8 0.07 24.42 -3.35
C VAL A 8 -0.04 25.23 -2.06
N LEU A 9 -1.06 26.08 -1.94
CA LEU A 9 -1.28 26.93 -0.75
C LEU A 9 -1.77 26.16 0.48
N ARG A 10 -2.14 24.89 0.32
CA ARG A 10 -2.57 24.03 1.42
C ARG A 10 -1.39 23.37 2.15
N TYR A 11 -0.22 23.38 1.52
CA TYR A 11 1.00 22.86 2.12
C TYR A 11 1.77 23.97 2.85
N PRO A 12 2.44 23.65 3.97
CA PRO A 12 3.30 24.63 4.64
C PRO A 12 4.50 25.00 3.74
N ALA A 13 5.02 26.22 3.91
CA ALA A 13 6.13 26.73 3.08
C ALA A 13 7.38 25.85 3.12
N ASN A 14 7.62 25.14 4.24
CA ASN A 14 8.74 24.20 4.43
C ASN A 14 8.37 22.74 4.10
N TRP A 15 7.34 22.50 3.27
CA TRP A 15 6.91 21.15 2.91
C TRP A 15 8.04 20.27 2.36
N SER A 16 8.96 20.85 1.58
CA SER A 16 10.11 20.10 1.05
C SER A 16 11.01 19.53 2.15
N GLU A 17 11.24 20.30 3.20
CA GLU A 17 12.04 19.89 4.36
C GLU A 17 11.33 18.79 5.16
N ILE A 18 10.03 18.97 5.42
CA ILE A 18 9.20 17.96 6.09
C ILE A 18 9.20 16.66 5.30
N SER A 19 8.96 16.73 4.00
CA SER A 19 8.94 15.55 3.13
C SER A 19 10.29 14.83 3.09
N LEU A 20 11.40 15.57 3.10
CA LEU A 20 12.74 15.01 3.18
C LEU A 20 12.95 14.29 4.53
N ALA A 21 12.65 14.95 5.64
CA ALA A 21 12.80 14.39 6.97
C ALA A 21 12.00 13.07 7.15
N ILE A 22 10.79 12.98 6.58
CA ILE A 22 10.00 11.74 6.59
C ILE A 22 10.68 10.61 5.81
N LYS A 23 11.28 10.91 4.64
CA LYS A 23 12.01 9.90 3.85
C LYS A 23 13.29 9.44 4.55
N GLU A 24 14.00 10.36 5.19
CA GLU A 24 15.19 10.06 6.00
C GLU A 24 14.83 9.19 7.21
N ARG A 25 13.77 9.55 7.95
CA ARG A 25 13.22 8.74 9.04
C ARG A 25 12.92 7.31 8.59
N ALA A 26 12.36 7.16 7.41
CA ALA A 26 12.02 5.87 6.82
C ALA A 26 13.24 5.05 6.40
N GLY A 27 14.45 5.64 6.40
CA GLY A 27 15.67 5.03 5.86
C GLY A 27 15.57 4.82 4.35
N TRP A 28 14.91 5.74 3.64
CA TRP A 28 14.69 5.68 2.19
C TRP A 28 13.96 4.41 1.72
N ARG A 29 13.15 3.82 2.61
CA ARG A 29 12.34 2.63 2.35
C ARG A 29 10.85 2.94 2.55
N CYS A 30 10.01 2.28 1.77
CA CYS A 30 8.56 2.40 1.94
C CYS A 30 8.14 2.00 3.36
N GLU A 31 7.34 2.84 4.03
CA GLU A 31 6.82 2.62 5.38
C GLU A 31 5.44 1.96 5.41
N CYS A 32 4.88 1.61 4.24
CA CYS A 32 3.56 0.97 4.18
C CYS A 32 3.59 -0.42 4.83
N GLU A 33 2.75 -0.63 5.82
CA GLU A 33 2.58 -1.90 6.53
C GLU A 33 1.24 -2.59 6.20
N GLY A 34 0.56 -2.10 5.14
CA GLY A 34 -0.74 -2.62 4.68
C GLY A 34 -1.81 -1.55 4.53
N GLU A 35 -1.54 -0.29 4.98
CA GLU A 35 -2.49 0.83 4.91
C GLU A 35 -2.98 1.10 3.47
N CYS A 36 -2.16 0.77 2.48
CA CYS A 36 -2.56 0.89 1.08
C CYS A 36 -3.67 -0.08 0.66
N GLY A 37 -3.97 -1.12 1.45
CA GLY A 37 -4.99 -2.12 1.12
C GLY A 37 -4.71 -2.96 -0.14
N ARG A 38 -3.50 -2.85 -0.72
CA ARG A 38 -3.15 -3.52 -1.98
C ARG A 38 -2.97 -5.02 -1.85
N GLY A 39 -2.61 -5.53 -0.67
CA GLY A 39 -2.39 -6.95 -0.41
C GLY A 39 -1.20 -7.60 -1.17
N THR A 40 -0.30 -6.78 -1.76
CA THR A 40 0.83 -7.28 -2.56
C THR A 40 2.08 -7.56 -1.75
N HIS A 41 2.11 -7.17 -0.48
CA HIS A 41 3.22 -7.41 0.42
C HIS A 41 2.71 -7.77 1.82
N PRO A 42 3.22 -8.81 2.47
CA PRO A 42 2.96 -9.10 3.87
C PRO A 42 3.83 -8.17 4.74
N GLY A 43 3.21 -7.44 5.67
CA GLY A 43 3.93 -6.49 6.52
C GLY A 43 4.53 -5.31 5.74
N ARG A 44 5.67 -4.81 6.19
CA ARG A 44 6.29 -3.61 5.58
C ARG A 44 6.69 -3.84 4.12
N CYS A 45 6.29 -2.91 3.25
CA CYS A 45 6.62 -2.93 1.83
C CYS A 45 8.16 -2.95 1.60
N PRO A 46 8.68 -3.86 0.74
CA PRO A 46 10.13 -4.01 0.54
C PRO A 46 10.76 -2.92 -0.34
N ASN A 47 9.97 -2.06 -0.99
CA ASN A 47 10.45 -1.08 -1.95
C ASN A 47 11.39 -0.04 -1.32
N VAL A 48 12.53 0.22 -1.98
CA VAL A 48 13.56 1.21 -1.61
C VAL A 48 13.61 2.29 -2.68
N HIS A 49 13.90 3.54 -2.27
CA HIS A 49 14.06 4.66 -3.20
C HIS A 49 15.14 4.37 -4.23
N GLU A 50 14.88 4.69 -5.49
CA GLU A 50 15.75 4.45 -6.65
C GLU A 50 16.10 2.97 -6.92
N GLY A 51 15.52 2.03 -6.15
CA GLY A 51 15.60 0.61 -6.41
C GLY A 51 14.51 0.11 -7.35
N GLU A 52 14.61 -1.16 -7.74
CA GLU A 52 13.57 -1.82 -8.51
C GLU A 52 12.33 -2.10 -7.65
N ALA A 53 11.16 -1.81 -8.18
CA ALA A 53 9.90 -2.04 -7.49
C ALA A 53 9.58 -3.53 -7.43
N TYR A 54 9.26 -4.00 -6.24
CA TYR A 54 8.80 -5.37 -6.01
C TYR A 54 7.63 -5.73 -6.93
N GLY A 55 7.80 -6.79 -7.69
CA GLY A 55 6.79 -7.35 -8.58
C GLY A 55 6.61 -6.65 -9.94
N THR A 56 7.25 -5.49 -10.20
CA THR A 56 7.11 -4.77 -11.48
C THR A 56 8.42 -4.38 -12.15
N GLY A 57 9.55 -4.37 -11.43
CA GLY A 57 10.86 -3.97 -11.95
C GLY A 57 10.99 -2.48 -12.33
N SER A 58 9.95 -1.65 -12.10
CA SER A 58 10.05 -0.21 -12.35
C SER A 58 10.84 0.49 -11.25
N ILE A 59 11.46 1.64 -11.56
CA ILE A 59 12.21 2.40 -10.54
C ILE A 59 11.25 3.03 -9.52
N VAL A 60 11.57 2.83 -8.26
CA VAL A 60 10.81 3.37 -7.12
C VAL A 60 11.23 4.80 -6.81
N PHE A 61 10.27 5.72 -6.77
CA PHE A 61 10.45 7.03 -6.16
C PHE A 61 9.53 7.15 -4.94
N LEU A 62 10.12 7.34 -3.76
CA LEU A 62 9.34 7.58 -2.56
C LEU A 62 8.69 8.97 -2.59
N THR A 63 7.44 8.99 -2.18
CA THR A 63 6.65 10.19 -1.94
C THR A 63 6.19 10.21 -0.50
N THR A 64 5.90 11.39 0.05
CA THR A 64 5.30 11.53 1.38
C THR A 64 3.78 11.57 1.24
N ALA A 65 3.11 10.60 1.85
CA ALA A 65 1.66 10.47 1.86
C ALA A 65 1.10 11.00 3.19
N HIS A 66 -0.07 11.67 3.12
CA HIS A 66 -0.88 11.99 4.28
C HIS A 66 -1.91 10.86 4.48
N LEU A 67 -1.92 10.23 5.64
CA LEU A 67 -2.84 9.11 5.90
C LEU A 67 -4.30 9.55 5.94
N ASP A 68 -4.57 10.78 6.35
CA ASP A 68 -5.91 11.40 6.39
C ASP A 68 -6.27 12.18 5.12
N HIS A 69 -5.41 12.20 4.09
CA HIS A 69 -5.56 12.96 2.85
C HIS A 69 -5.69 14.49 3.05
N THR A 70 -5.22 15.02 4.19
CA THR A 70 -5.30 16.44 4.55
C THR A 70 -3.91 17.09 4.43
N PRO A 71 -3.62 17.87 3.38
CA PRO A 71 -2.29 18.46 3.15
C PRO A 71 -1.81 19.39 4.26
N GLU A 72 -2.73 19.99 5.00
CA GLU A 72 -2.45 20.89 6.13
C GLU A 72 -1.96 20.13 7.37
N ASN A 73 -2.31 18.86 7.51
CA ASN A 73 -1.94 18.04 8.65
C ASN A 73 -0.58 17.38 8.43
N CYS A 74 0.46 18.14 8.67
CA CYS A 74 1.86 17.68 8.54
C CYS A 74 2.43 17.06 9.82
N ASP A 75 1.59 16.57 10.73
CA ASP A 75 2.05 15.82 11.91
C ASP A 75 2.85 14.59 11.45
N PRO A 76 4.06 14.35 11.96
CA PRO A 76 4.89 13.21 11.60
C PRO A 76 4.20 11.84 11.74
N VAL A 77 3.23 11.70 12.65
CA VAL A 77 2.45 10.46 12.81
C VAL A 77 1.46 10.23 11.67
N ASN A 78 0.98 11.33 11.03
CA ASN A 78 0.08 11.31 9.88
C ASN A 78 0.82 11.13 8.55
N LEU A 79 2.15 11.25 8.56
CA LEU A 79 2.95 11.20 7.33
C LEU A 79 3.67 9.85 7.19
N ARG A 80 3.70 9.32 5.96
CA ARG A 80 4.41 8.09 5.59
C ARG A 80 5.21 8.29 4.30
N ALA A 81 6.45 7.81 4.31
CA ALA A 81 7.21 7.65 3.08
C ALA A 81 6.69 6.43 2.33
N MET A 82 6.05 6.61 1.19
CA MET A 82 5.46 5.52 0.41
C MET A 82 5.98 5.47 -1.01
N CYS A 83 6.15 4.25 -1.54
CA CYS A 83 6.38 4.06 -2.98
C CYS A 83 5.12 4.42 -3.78
N GLN A 84 5.27 4.72 -5.07
CA GLN A 84 4.15 5.14 -5.93
C GLN A 84 2.97 4.16 -5.89
N GLY A 85 3.26 2.85 -5.90
CA GLY A 85 2.23 1.82 -5.87
C GLY A 85 1.39 1.86 -4.59
N CYS A 86 2.04 1.93 -3.41
CA CYS A 86 1.33 2.01 -2.14
C CYS A 86 0.58 3.35 -2.00
N HIS A 87 1.19 4.47 -2.38
CA HIS A 87 0.56 5.79 -2.30
C HIS A 87 -0.68 5.87 -3.19
N LEU A 88 -0.59 5.45 -4.46
CA LEU A 88 -1.74 5.45 -5.37
C LEU A 88 -2.90 4.59 -4.87
N HIS A 89 -2.61 3.47 -4.24
CA HIS A 89 -3.65 2.61 -3.66
C HIS A 89 -4.26 3.21 -2.39
N LEU A 90 -3.45 3.82 -1.52
CA LEU A 90 -3.94 4.56 -0.37
C LEU A 90 -4.95 5.65 -0.80
N ASP A 91 -4.59 6.40 -1.85
CA ASP A 91 -5.42 7.51 -2.33
C ASP A 91 -6.58 7.07 -3.23
N ALA A 92 -6.67 5.81 -3.62
CA ALA A 92 -7.64 5.35 -4.64
C ALA A 92 -9.09 5.70 -4.28
N GLY A 93 -9.49 5.43 -3.03
CA GLY A 93 -10.82 5.75 -2.53
C GLY A 93 -11.10 7.26 -2.55
N HIS A 94 -10.17 8.05 -2.02
CA HIS A 94 -10.26 9.52 -2.00
C HIS A 94 -10.34 10.09 -3.42
N HIS A 95 -9.52 9.61 -4.34
CA HIS A 95 -9.54 10.03 -5.73
C HIS A 95 -10.86 9.65 -6.44
N ALA A 96 -11.49 8.52 -6.09
CA ALA A 96 -12.78 8.12 -6.66
C ALA A 96 -13.88 9.13 -6.26
N VAL A 97 -13.93 9.48 -4.96
CA VAL A 97 -14.88 10.49 -4.44
C VAL A 97 -14.63 11.86 -5.08
N THR A 98 -13.38 12.32 -5.12
CA THR A 98 -13.02 13.61 -5.71
C THR A 98 -13.41 13.69 -7.19
N ARG A 99 -13.15 12.62 -7.98
CA ARG A 99 -13.55 12.55 -9.39
C ARG A 99 -15.06 12.59 -9.56
N ALA A 100 -15.82 11.87 -8.72
CA ALA A 100 -17.28 11.88 -8.77
C ALA A 100 -17.82 13.28 -8.47
N THR A 101 -17.32 13.94 -7.43
CA THR A 101 -17.72 15.31 -7.07
C THR A 101 -17.39 16.31 -8.17
N THR A 102 -16.17 16.25 -8.75
CA THR A 102 -15.77 17.15 -9.84
C THR A 102 -16.66 16.94 -11.07
N ARG A 103 -16.99 15.69 -11.40
CA ARG A 103 -17.88 15.38 -12.52
C ARG A 103 -19.30 15.90 -12.27
N ALA A 104 -19.85 15.68 -11.06
CA ALA A 104 -21.17 16.17 -10.70
C ALA A 104 -21.26 17.70 -10.80
N ARG A 105 -20.21 18.40 -10.30
CA ARG A 105 -20.13 19.86 -10.40
C ARG A 105 -20.07 20.32 -11.87
N ALA A 106 -19.23 19.71 -12.69
CA ALA A 106 -19.13 20.05 -14.11
C ALA A 106 -20.46 19.86 -14.86
N LEU A 107 -21.23 18.81 -14.53
CA LEU A 107 -22.56 18.58 -15.10
C LEU A 107 -23.57 19.65 -14.65
N ALA A 108 -23.53 20.04 -13.37
CA ALA A 108 -24.38 21.11 -12.84
C ALA A 108 -24.05 22.46 -13.51
N ASP A 109 -22.77 22.81 -13.62
CA ASP A 109 -22.29 24.04 -14.27
C ASP A 109 -22.64 24.10 -15.77
N ALA A 110 -22.70 22.94 -16.43
CA ALA A 110 -23.13 22.82 -17.84
C ALA A 110 -24.67 22.92 -18.04
N GLY A 111 -25.45 23.17 -16.97
CA GLY A 111 -26.89 23.28 -17.03
C GLY A 111 -27.64 21.95 -17.35
N GLN A 112 -26.92 20.85 -17.28
CA GLN A 112 -27.55 19.53 -17.31
C GLN A 112 -28.21 19.30 -15.96
N LEU A 113 -29.56 19.46 -15.92
CA LEU A 113 -30.36 19.15 -14.74
C LEU A 113 -29.93 17.77 -14.23
N ALA A 114 -29.52 17.71 -12.99
CA ALA A 114 -29.30 16.45 -12.32
C ALA A 114 -30.60 15.66 -12.39
N VAL A 115 -30.63 14.61 -13.21
CA VAL A 115 -31.64 13.59 -13.06
C VAL A 115 -31.44 13.09 -11.64
N ASP A 116 -32.48 13.23 -10.82
CA ASP A 116 -32.49 12.77 -9.43
C ASP A 116 -32.25 11.24 -9.43
N VAL A 117 -30.99 10.86 -9.49
CA VAL A 117 -30.58 9.49 -9.17
C VAL A 117 -30.67 9.45 -7.67
N GLY A 118 -31.82 8.95 -7.17
CA GLY A 118 -32.04 8.69 -5.76
C GLY A 118 -30.82 8.08 -5.08
N PRO A 119 -30.77 8.04 -3.75
CA PRO A 119 -29.55 7.79 -2.99
C PRO A 119 -28.76 6.66 -3.63
N ALA A 120 -27.54 6.98 -4.09
CA ALA A 120 -26.67 6.07 -4.80
C ALA A 120 -26.62 4.78 -3.99
N ALA A 121 -27.14 3.70 -4.58
CA ALA A 121 -27.03 2.39 -3.99
C ALA A 121 -25.56 2.22 -3.58
N THR A 122 -25.33 1.99 -2.32
CA THR A 122 -24.00 1.62 -1.81
C THR A 122 -23.41 0.62 -2.79
N PRO A 123 -22.21 0.85 -3.33
CA PRO A 123 -21.61 -0.11 -4.24
C PRO A 123 -21.55 -1.44 -3.50
N VAL A 124 -22.44 -2.36 -3.90
CA VAL A 124 -22.36 -3.75 -3.44
C VAL A 124 -21.04 -4.24 -4.01
N MET A 125 -20.05 -4.35 -3.16
CA MET A 125 -18.83 -5.03 -3.54
C MET A 125 -19.21 -6.42 -4.07
N PRO A 126 -18.75 -6.79 -5.27
CA PRO A 126 -18.98 -8.14 -5.76
C PRO A 126 -18.46 -9.11 -4.68
N PRO A 127 -19.18 -10.21 -4.42
CA PRO A 127 -18.76 -11.18 -3.42
C PRO A 127 -17.31 -11.58 -3.74
N THR A 128 -16.41 -11.35 -2.81
CA THR A 128 -15.04 -11.83 -2.90
C THR A 128 -15.11 -13.33 -3.13
N ARG A 129 -14.71 -13.74 -4.32
CA ARG A 129 -14.58 -15.16 -4.66
C ARG A 129 -13.70 -15.78 -3.57
N PRO A 130 -14.14 -16.83 -2.85
CA PRO A 130 -13.29 -17.48 -1.87
C PRO A 130 -12.02 -17.93 -2.60
N GLN A 131 -10.88 -17.34 -2.24
CA GLN A 131 -9.60 -17.83 -2.68
C GLN A 131 -9.41 -19.17 -1.99
N THR A 132 -9.53 -20.25 -2.75
CA THR A 132 -9.11 -21.56 -2.30
C THR A 132 -7.61 -21.46 -2.07
N LEU A 133 -7.21 -21.36 -0.82
CA LEU A 133 -5.79 -21.48 -0.46
C LEU A 133 -5.31 -22.83 -0.98
N PRO A 134 -4.16 -22.89 -1.69
CA PRO A 134 -3.56 -24.16 -2.01
C PRO A 134 -3.34 -24.92 -0.71
N ALA A 135 -3.76 -26.18 -0.68
CA ALA A 135 -3.57 -27.07 0.47
C ALA A 135 -2.09 -27.04 0.85
N VAL A 136 -1.78 -26.65 2.07
CA VAL A 136 -0.44 -26.77 2.63
C VAL A 136 -0.14 -28.28 2.66
N PRO A 137 0.91 -28.78 1.99
CA PRO A 137 1.28 -30.18 2.10
C PRO A 137 1.61 -30.46 3.56
N ALA A 138 1.02 -31.52 4.11
CA ALA A 138 1.31 -31.98 5.45
C ALA A 138 2.82 -32.20 5.62
N PRO A 139 3.43 -31.83 6.76
CA PRO A 139 4.83 -32.12 7.01
C PRO A 139 5.04 -33.63 6.91
N ALA A 140 6.00 -34.05 6.10
CA ALA A 140 6.44 -35.43 6.00
C ALA A 140 7.11 -35.83 7.33
N THR A 141 6.33 -36.41 8.24
CA THR A 141 6.75 -36.91 9.56
C THR A 141 7.01 -38.41 9.49
N GLU A 142 7.72 -38.89 8.48
CA GLU A 142 7.97 -40.34 8.43
C GLU A 142 9.28 -40.70 7.72
N GLN A 143 10.39 -40.03 7.97
CA GLN A 143 11.69 -40.47 7.46
C GLN A 143 12.88 -40.19 8.39
N LEU A 144 12.64 -40.06 9.72
CA LEU A 144 13.74 -39.80 10.66
C LEU A 144 13.97 -40.97 11.65
N LEU A 145 13.61 -42.21 11.28
CA LEU A 145 13.72 -43.38 12.17
C LEU A 145 14.53 -44.56 11.61
N LEU A 146 15.29 -44.37 10.53
CA LEU A 146 16.06 -45.49 9.93
C LEU A 146 17.56 -45.28 9.82
N ASP A 147 18.14 -44.24 10.36
CA ASP A 147 19.60 -44.07 10.42
C ASP A 147 20.10 -43.97 11.87
N LEU A 148 19.89 -45.04 12.65
CA LEU A 148 20.69 -45.28 13.84
C LEU A 148 21.88 -46.15 13.43
N PRO A 149 23.13 -45.70 13.67
CA PRO A 149 24.30 -46.54 13.43
C PRO A 149 24.29 -47.71 14.42
N GLU A 150 24.56 -48.91 13.87
CA GLU A 150 24.72 -50.15 14.63
C GLU A 150 25.80 -50.03 15.72
N PRO A 151 25.62 -50.60 16.92
CA PRO A 151 26.65 -50.61 17.95
C PRO A 151 27.84 -51.46 17.50
N LEU A 152 29.04 -50.85 17.58
CA LEU A 152 30.30 -51.53 17.36
C LEU A 152 30.45 -52.68 18.39
N GLU A 153 30.37 -53.93 17.90
CA GLU A 153 30.70 -55.11 18.70
C GLU A 153 32.18 -55.04 19.16
N GLY A 154 32.33 -55.21 20.45
CA GLY A 154 33.67 -55.25 21.08
C GLY A 154 34.44 -56.48 20.70
N THR A 155 35.71 -56.28 20.36
CA THR A 155 36.71 -57.34 20.22
C THR A 155 37.18 -57.81 21.60
N PRO A 156 37.13 -59.12 21.93
CA PRO A 156 37.73 -59.59 23.17
C PRO A 156 39.23 -59.87 23.02
N ALA A 157 39.96 -59.50 24.09
CA ALA A 157 41.31 -59.86 24.58
C ALA A 157 42.47 -59.99 23.61
#